data_807a70f84f029d123b907cf607703b3d
#
_entry.id   807a70f84f029d123b907cf607703b3d
#
_cell.length_a   1.000
_cell.length_b   1.000
_cell.length_c   1.000
_cell.angle_alpha   90.00
_cell.angle_beta   90.00
_cell.angle_gamma   90.00
#
_symmetry.space_group_name_H-M   'P 1'
#
loop_
_entity.id
_entity.type
_entity.pdbx_description
1 polymer ?
#
loop_
_entity_poly.entity_id
_entity_poly.type
_entity_poly.pdbx_seq_one_letter_code
_entity_poly.pdbx_strand_id
1 'polypeptide(L)'
;MRDCLGPVASSRPRMQVPEGAWDTHFHVLGPQARFPYHDKRKYTPPDAPLARALALHDALGVARGLVVHANTHGFDNSVDLDAVAGSGGRYLAVVRLGADATREGCEAMHAQGARGVRFAFNPQHGGELDRRVFDHVLECIRGLGWFVELHFEGAALPSLRDWLASITATVVIDHLGRVDPSLGLEQEPFRVLMELARRDNVWVKLSGADRLTQRPGRCDDVIPFAHRLLEIAPGRLVWGSDWPHTGVFDPARMPDDGALVDTLGRLVPDPSLLRRVLVDNPERLLDIGPRSKPSPGWIGVFVV
;
A
#
# COMPACT_ATOMS: atom_id res chain seq x y z
N MET A 1 -14.90 20.75 9.45
CA MET A 1 -13.89 19.79 8.96
C MET A 1 -13.18 20.44 7.78
N ARG A 2 -11.87 20.26 7.61
CA ARG A 2 -11.11 20.88 6.53
C ARG A 2 -11.15 20.01 5.28
N ASP A 3 -11.38 20.61 4.10
CA ASP A 3 -11.27 19.92 2.81
C ASP A 3 -9.79 19.84 2.40
N CYS A 4 -9.33 18.67 1.96
CA CYS A 4 -8.00 18.55 1.38
C CYS A 4 -8.03 18.81 -0.14
N LEU A 5 -6.84 19.08 -0.70
CA LEU A 5 -6.70 19.32 -2.11
C LEU A 5 -6.93 18.05 -2.93
N GLY A 6 -7.38 18.21 -4.16
CA GLY A 6 -7.45 17.13 -5.12
C GLY A 6 -6.13 16.94 -5.88
N PRO A 7 -5.92 15.75 -6.49
CA PRO A 7 -4.73 15.49 -7.27
C PRO A 7 -4.66 16.42 -8.48
N VAL A 8 -3.44 16.85 -8.82
CA VAL A 8 -3.16 17.62 -10.03
C VAL A 8 -3.17 16.71 -11.28
N ALA A 9 -3.17 17.32 -12.46
CA ALA A 9 -2.97 16.57 -13.69
C ALA A 9 -1.56 15.98 -13.71
N SER A 10 -1.45 14.68 -13.97
CA SER A 10 -0.16 14.01 -14.03
C SER A 10 0.62 14.40 -15.29
N SER A 11 1.90 14.71 -15.13
CA SER A 11 2.83 14.78 -16.24
C SER A 11 3.13 13.39 -16.80
N ARG A 12 3.62 13.30 -18.03
CA ARG A 12 4.11 12.03 -18.56
C ARG A 12 5.47 11.70 -17.92
N PRO A 13 5.64 10.51 -17.33
CA PRO A 13 6.92 10.12 -16.76
C PRO A 13 7.99 10.00 -17.87
N ARG A 14 9.23 10.36 -17.51
CA ARG A 14 10.41 10.15 -18.37
C ARG A 14 10.95 8.74 -18.22
N MET A 15 10.80 8.16 -17.03
CA MET A 15 11.14 6.77 -16.76
C MET A 15 10.20 5.84 -17.54
N GLN A 16 10.76 4.84 -18.22
CA GLN A 16 9.97 3.79 -18.84
C GLN A 16 9.53 2.79 -17.77
N VAL A 17 8.21 2.70 -17.57
CA VAL A 17 7.61 1.75 -16.65
C VAL A 17 7.63 0.35 -17.29
N PRO A 18 8.08 -0.71 -16.59
CA PRO A 18 8.07 -2.07 -17.11
C PRO A 18 6.66 -2.56 -17.44
N GLU A 19 6.52 -3.33 -18.52
CA GLU A 19 5.25 -3.98 -18.85
C GLU A 19 4.78 -4.88 -17.70
N GLY A 20 3.49 -4.83 -17.39
CA GLY A 20 2.89 -5.56 -16.27
C GLY A 20 3.02 -4.88 -14.91
N ALA A 21 3.54 -3.65 -14.86
CA ALA A 21 3.78 -2.93 -13.61
C ALA A 21 2.53 -2.75 -12.76
N TRP A 22 2.73 -2.81 -11.44
CA TRP A 22 1.73 -2.62 -10.40
C TRP A 22 1.92 -1.28 -9.69
N ASP A 23 0.81 -0.62 -9.40
CA ASP A 23 0.68 0.34 -8.32
C ASP A 23 0.08 -0.39 -7.10
N THR A 24 0.89 -0.66 -6.08
CA THR A 24 0.42 -1.45 -4.92
C THR A 24 -0.18 -0.58 -3.82
N HIS A 25 -0.39 0.72 -4.07
CA HIS A 25 -1.01 1.61 -3.09
C HIS A 25 -1.63 2.84 -3.75
N PHE A 26 -2.91 2.81 -3.98
CA PHE A 26 -3.71 3.98 -4.34
C PHE A 26 -5.11 3.85 -3.75
N HIS A 27 -5.87 4.95 -3.75
CA HIS A 27 -7.22 4.99 -3.18
C HIS A 27 -8.25 5.36 -4.25
N VAL A 28 -9.44 4.78 -4.14
CA VAL A 28 -10.63 5.26 -4.85
C VAL A 28 -11.56 5.91 -3.83
N LEU A 29 -12.05 7.11 -4.13
CA LEU A 29 -12.85 7.92 -3.22
C LEU A 29 -14.09 8.43 -3.92
N GLY A 30 -15.26 8.19 -3.31
CA GLY A 30 -16.52 8.69 -3.84
C GLY A 30 -16.97 8.02 -5.15
N PRO A 31 -17.94 8.59 -5.83
CA PRO A 31 -18.59 9.87 -5.49
C PRO A 31 -19.32 9.80 -4.15
N GLN A 32 -19.22 10.86 -3.33
CA GLN A 32 -19.79 10.91 -1.99
C GLN A 32 -21.30 10.58 -1.95
N ALA A 33 -22.03 10.91 -3.00
CA ALA A 33 -23.45 10.60 -3.11
C ALA A 33 -23.74 9.08 -3.14
N ARG A 34 -22.80 8.26 -3.62
CA ARG A 34 -22.93 6.80 -3.69
C ARG A 34 -22.16 6.10 -2.56
N PHE A 35 -21.00 6.62 -2.21
CA PHE A 35 -20.12 6.10 -1.17
C PHE A 35 -19.86 7.18 -0.13
N PRO A 36 -20.72 7.31 0.90
CA PRO A 36 -20.60 8.38 1.89
C PRO A 36 -19.29 8.31 2.67
N TYR A 37 -18.74 9.48 2.97
CA TYR A 37 -17.59 9.57 3.87
C TYR A 37 -18.04 9.44 5.32
N HIS A 38 -17.24 8.76 6.12
CA HIS A 38 -17.51 8.54 7.55
C HIS A 38 -17.50 9.86 8.35
N ASP A 39 -18.44 10.02 9.28
CA ASP A 39 -18.61 11.28 10.04
C ASP A 39 -17.41 11.62 10.94
N LYS A 40 -16.67 10.60 11.43
CA LYS A 40 -15.48 10.79 12.26
C LYS A 40 -14.18 10.96 11.45
N ARG A 41 -14.26 11.14 10.11
CA ARG A 41 -13.07 11.41 9.28
C ARG A 41 -12.34 12.66 9.78
N LYS A 42 -11.05 12.77 9.55
CA LYS A 42 -10.24 13.93 9.99
C LYS A 42 -10.19 15.07 8.97
N TYR A 43 -10.48 14.78 7.72
CA TYR A 43 -10.57 15.72 6.61
C TYR A 43 -11.62 15.21 5.60
N THR A 44 -12.08 16.08 4.72
CA THR A 44 -12.91 15.67 3.58
C THR A 44 -12.02 15.62 2.33
N PRO A 45 -11.85 14.44 1.71
CA PRO A 45 -11.13 14.34 0.45
C PRO A 45 -12.04 14.80 -0.71
N PRO A 46 -11.47 15.20 -1.85
CA PRO A 46 -12.24 15.32 -3.09
C PRO A 46 -12.64 13.94 -3.60
N ASP A 47 -13.70 13.90 -4.43
CA ASP A 47 -14.02 12.67 -5.14
C ASP A 47 -12.90 12.31 -6.12
N ALA A 48 -12.45 11.07 -6.03
CA ALA A 48 -11.42 10.47 -6.87
C ALA A 48 -11.89 9.08 -7.34
N PRO A 49 -12.90 9.03 -8.25
CA PRO A 49 -13.56 7.80 -8.65
C PRO A 49 -12.66 6.92 -9.52
N LEU A 50 -13.04 5.64 -9.66
CA LEU A 50 -12.33 4.62 -10.44
C LEU A 50 -11.89 5.10 -11.84
N ALA A 51 -12.75 5.82 -12.57
CA ALA A 51 -12.43 6.30 -13.92
C ALA A 51 -11.18 7.21 -13.94
N ARG A 52 -10.96 8.00 -12.88
CA ARG A 52 -9.76 8.84 -12.76
C ARG A 52 -8.52 8.01 -12.44
N ALA A 53 -8.65 6.98 -11.59
CA ALA A 53 -7.55 6.06 -11.29
C ALA A 53 -7.12 5.27 -12.54
N LEU A 54 -8.08 4.76 -13.32
CA LEU A 54 -7.80 4.08 -14.59
C LEU A 54 -7.09 5.00 -15.58
N ALA A 55 -7.58 6.22 -15.77
CA ALA A 55 -6.95 7.19 -16.66
C ALA A 55 -5.53 7.56 -16.24
N LEU A 56 -5.28 7.71 -14.92
CA LEU A 56 -3.95 7.92 -14.40
C LEU A 56 -3.03 6.74 -14.71
N HIS A 57 -3.43 5.52 -14.39
CA HIS A 57 -2.63 4.33 -14.62
C HIS A 57 -2.32 4.12 -16.11
N ASP A 58 -3.27 4.41 -17.00
CA ASP A 58 -3.02 4.39 -18.45
C ASP A 58 -1.95 5.42 -18.86
N ALA A 59 -2.01 6.63 -18.30
CA ALA A 59 -1.03 7.68 -18.57
C ALA A 59 0.37 7.35 -18.02
N LEU A 60 0.44 6.64 -16.88
CA LEU A 60 1.70 6.23 -16.24
C LEU A 60 2.28 4.93 -16.82
N GLY A 61 1.51 4.15 -17.58
CA GLY A 61 1.91 2.83 -18.05
C GLY A 61 1.79 1.73 -16.98
N VAL A 62 0.95 1.93 -15.98
CA VAL A 62 0.66 0.96 -14.91
C VAL A 62 -0.46 0.02 -15.36
N ALA A 63 -0.19 -1.28 -15.33
CA ALA A 63 -1.13 -2.29 -15.81
C ALA A 63 -2.12 -2.75 -14.76
N ARG A 64 -1.70 -2.86 -13.52
CA ARG A 64 -2.43 -3.47 -12.39
C ARG A 64 -2.29 -2.63 -11.11
N GLY A 65 -3.14 -2.91 -10.11
CA GLY A 65 -3.00 -2.19 -8.86
C GLY A 65 -3.76 -2.76 -7.67
N LEU A 66 -3.41 -2.25 -6.49
CA LEU A 66 -4.10 -2.49 -5.24
C LEU A 66 -4.84 -1.23 -4.80
N VAL A 67 -6.18 -1.28 -4.85
CA VAL A 67 -7.03 -0.28 -4.21
C VAL A 67 -6.93 -0.48 -2.71
N VAL A 68 -6.31 0.47 -2.03
CA VAL A 68 -6.13 0.41 -0.58
C VAL A 68 -7.24 1.21 0.09
N HIS A 69 -7.87 0.64 1.11
CA HIS A 69 -8.95 1.30 1.83
C HIS A 69 -8.49 2.63 2.45
N ALA A 70 -9.25 3.69 2.17
CA ALA A 70 -9.02 5.02 2.75
C ALA A 70 -9.81 5.20 4.05
N ASN A 71 -9.14 5.67 5.13
CA ASN A 71 -9.77 5.88 6.43
C ASN A 71 -11.01 6.80 6.39
N THR A 72 -11.16 7.59 5.34
CA THR A 72 -12.29 8.50 5.14
C THR A 72 -13.63 7.79 4.95
N HIS A 73 -13.64 6.51 4.56
CA HIS A 73 -14.83 5.66 4.47
C HIS A 73 -15.09 4.81 5.73
N GLY A 74 -14.25 4.95 6.78
CA GLY A 74 -14.44 4.20 8.04
C GLY A 74 -14.13 2.71 7.87
N PHE A 75 -15.13 1.85 8.01
CA PHE A 75 -15.05 0.40 7.77
C PHE A 75 -15.92 -0.05 6.58
N ASP A 76 -16.45 0.90 5.80
CA ASP A 76 -17.23 0.59 4.59
C ASP A 76 -16.28 0.39 3.40
N ASN A 77 -16.06 -0.87 3.05
CA ASN A 77 -15.20 -1.28 1.94
C ASN A 77 -15.92 -1.32 0.58
N SER A 78 -17.15 -0.83 0.50
CA SER A 78 -17.97 -0.93 -0.72
C SER A 78 -17.34 -0.19 -1.90
N VAL A 79 -16.72 0.97 -1.68
CA VAL A 79 -16.04 1.74 -2.73
C VAL A 79 -14.84 0.99 -3.32
N ASP A 80 -14.08 0.29 -2.47
CA ASP A 80 -12.89 -0.44 -2.90
C ASP A 80 -13.28 -1.68 -3.71
N LEU A 81 -14.28 -2.43 -3.24
CA LEU A 81 -14.78 -3.63 -3.92
C LEU A 81 -15.53 -3.29 -5.23
N ASP A 82 -16.27 -2.17 -5.26
CA ASP A 82 -16.87 -1.65 -6.50
C ASP A 82 -15.80 -1.26 -7.52
N ALA A 83 -14.70 -0.64 -7.06
CA ALA A 83 -13.58 -0.31 -7.92
C ALA A 83 -12.89 -1.56 -8.49
N VAL A 84 -12.73 -2.61 -7.71
CA VAL A 84 -12.22 -3.91 -8.19
C VAL A 84 -13.14 -4.47 -9.26
N ALA A 85 -14.44 -4.56 -8.99
CA ALA A 85 -15.43 -5.09 -9.93
C ALA A 85 -15.48 -4.31 -11.25
N GLY A 86 -15.38 -2.97 -11.17
CA GLY A 86 -15.41 -2.08 -12.34
C GLY A 86 -14.08 -1.97 -13.09
N SER A 87 -12.97 -2.52 -12.56
CA SER A 87 -11.64 -2.35 -13.14
C SER A 87 -11.32 -3.24 -14.34
N GLY A 88 -12.23 -4.13 -14.73
CA GLY A 88 -11.98 -5.09 -15.82
C GLY A 88 -10.86 -6.11 -15.47
N GLY A 89 -10.68 -6.43 -14.20
CA GLY A 89 -9.67 -7.39 -13.72
C GLY A 89 -8.29 -6.78 -13.48
N ARG A 90 -8.15 -5.45 -13.58
CA ARG A 90 -6.87 -4.76 -13.35
C ARG A 90 -6.53 -4.63 -11.87
N TYR A 91 -7.54 -4.54 -10.99
CA TYR A 91 -7.32 -4.18 -9.58
C TYR A 91 -7.75 -5.29 -8.63
N LEU A 92 -7.08 -5.32 -7.49
CA LEU A 92 -7.45 -6.07 -6.28
C LEU A 92 -7.57 -5.08 -5.12
N ALA A 93 -8.11 -5.52 -3.98
CA ALA A 93 -8.34 -4.62 -2.84
C ALA A 93 -7.53 -5.00 -1.60
N VAL A 94 -7.19 -3.98 -0.82
CA VAL A 94 -6.77 -4.08 0.58
C VAL A 94 -7.86 -3.40 1.40
N VAL A 95 -8.61 -4.21 2.15
CA VAL A 95 -9.79 -3.77 2.90
C VAL A 95 -9.46 -3.34 4.32
N ARG A 96 -10.41 -2.71 5.01
CA ARG A 96 -10.31 -2.39 6.43
C ARG A 96 -11.35 -3.18 7.21
N LEU A 97 -10.92 -3.86 8.28
CA LEU A 97 -11.77 -4.69 9.12
C LEU A 97 -11.71 -4.21 10.58
N GLY A 98 -12.82 -4.42 11.31
CA GLY A 98 -12.99 -4.06 12.70
C GLY A 98 -13.29 -5.26 13.61
N ALA A 99 -13.73 -4.98 14.82
CA ALA A 99 -14.07 -6.00 15.81
C ALA A 99 -15.29 -6.88 15.42
N ASP A 100 -16.07 -6.42 14.46
CA ASP A 100 -17.22 -7.11 13.88
C ASP A 100 -16.88 -8.00 12.68
N ALA A 101 -15.60 -8.13 12.33
CA ALA A 101 -15.16 -9.00 11.24
C ALA A 101 -15.57 -10.44 11.50
N THR A 102 -16.01 -11.14 10.45
CA THR A 102 -16.30 -12.57 10.50
C THR A 102 -15.52 -13.30 9.41
N ARG A 103 -15.31 -14.60 9.61
CA ARG A 103 -14.68 -15.47 8.61
C ARG A 103 -15.43 -15.44 7.29
N GLU A 104 -16.74 -15.60 7.34
CA GLU A 104 -17.62 -15.60 6.17
C GLU A 104 -17.57 -14.27 5.42
N GLY A 105 -17.52 -13.14 6.16
CA GLY A 105 -17.36 -11.81 5.58
C GLY A 105 -16.01 -11.67 4.84
N CYS A 106 -14.94 -12.19 5.42
CA CYS A 106 -13.61 -12.18 4.80
C CYS A 106 -13.59 -13.06 3.52
N GLU A 107 -14.21 -14.25 3.55
CA GLU A 107 -14.33 -15.13 2.38
C GLU A 107 -15.14 -14.49 1.26
N ALA A 108 -16.25 -13.80 1.61
CA ALA A 108 -17.06 -13.08 0.64
C ALA A 108 -16.28 -11.91 -0.02
N MET A 109 -15.49 -11.15 0.76
CA MET A 109 -14.62 -10.10 0.22
C MET A 109 -13.45 -10.68 -0.60
N HIS A 110 -12.89 -11.84 -0.19
CA HIS A 110 -11.87 -12.55 -0.96
C HIS A 110 -12.38 -12.93 -2.35
N ALA A 111 -13.59 -13.45 -2.44
CA ALA A 111 -14.24 -13.78 -3.71
C ALA A 111 -14.45 -12.53 -4.59
N GLN A 112 -14.60 -11.34 -4.00
CA GLN A 112 -14.70 -10.05 -4.69
C GLN A 112 -13.35 -9.42 -5.02
N GLY A 113 -12.23 -10.06 -4.68
CA GLY A 113 -10.89 -9.60 -5.03
C GLY A 113 -10.08 -8.94 -3.92
N ALA A 114 -10.54 -8.99 -2.66
CA ALA A 114 -9.71 -8.58 -1.53
C ALA A 114 -8.53 -9.55 -1.33
N ARG A 115 -7.33 -9.01 -1.06
CA ARG A 115 -6.09 -9.78 -0.88
C ARG A 115 -5.26 -9.32 0.31
N GLY A 116 -5.74 -8.34 1.06
CA GLY A 116 -5.07 -7.85 2.26
C GLY A 116 -6.01 -7.08 3.16
N VAL A 117 -5.57 -6.84 4.38
CA VAL A 117 -6.26 -6.01 5.37
C VAL A 117 -5.32 -4.92 5.85
N ARG A 118 -5.82 -3.67 5.93
CA ARG A 118 -5.04 -2.51 6.38
C ARG A 118 -5.39 -2.14 7.82
N PHE A 119 -4.35 -1.94 8.63
CA PHE A 119 -4.41 -1.29 9.92
C PHE A 119 -3.65 0.03 9.88
N ALA A 120 -4.37 1.12 9.94
CA ALA A 120 -3.81 2.46 10.03
C ALA A 120 -3.99 2.99 11.45
N PHE A 121 -2.95 2.92 12.25
CA PHE A 121 -2.94 3.40 13.64
C PHE A 121 -2.07 4.65 13.81
N ASN A 122 -2.23 5.56 12.88
CA ASN A 122 -1.66 6.88 12.95
C ASN A 122 -2.67 7.82 13.67
N PRO A 123 -2.31 8.44 14.81
CA PRO A 123 -3.20 9.33 15.54
C PRO A 123 -3.70 10.52 14.72
N GLN A 124 -2.87 11.02 13.78
CA GLN A 124 -3.25 12.13 12.89
C GLN A 124 -4.37 11.74 11.92
N HIS A 125 -4.50 10.45 11.61
CA HIS A 125 -5.58 9.89 10.78
C HIS A 125 -6.69 9.24 11.62
N GLY A 126 -6.65 9.40 12.96
CA GLY A 126 -7.69 8.92 13.86
C GLY A 126 -7.64 7.41 14.12
N GLY A 127 -6.50 6.79 13.87
CA GLY A 127 -6.28 5.37 14.14
C GLY A 127 -5.56 5.15 15.47
N GLU A 128 -6.01 4.15 16.21
CA GLU A 128 -5.32 3.59 17.37
C GLU A 128 -5.11 2.09 17.11
N LEU A 129 -4.01 1.56 17.64
CA LEU A 129 -3.75 0.13 17.57
C LEU A 129 -4.51 -0.58 18.71
N ASP A 130 -5.60 -1.27 18.37
CA ASP A 130 -6.21 -2.26 19.24
C ASP A 130 -5.70 -3.65 18.87
N ARG A 131 -4.80 -4.21 19.70
CA ARG A 131 -4.21 -5.54 19.45
C ARG A 131 -5.25 -6.66 19.51
N ARG A 132 -6.33 -6.53 20.27
CA ARG A 132 -7.39 -7.54 20.32
C ARG A 132 -8.14 -7.60 18.99
N VAL A 133 -8.45 -6.42 18.43
CA VAL A 133 -9.06 -6.35 17.08
C VAL A 133 -8.10 -6.88 16.03
N PHE A 134 -6.81 -6.54 16.14
CA PHE A 134 -5.79 -7.05 15.23
C PHE A 134 -5.74 -8.59 15.25
N ASP A 135 -5.62 -9.19 16.43
CA ASP A 135 -5.55 -10.65 16.59
C ASP A 135 -6.83 -11.33 16.11
N HIS A 136 -8.00 -10.77 16.42
CA HIS A 136 -9.29 -11.26 15.93
C HIS A 136 -9.36 -11.27 14.41
N VAL A 137 -8.95 -10.18 13.76
CA VAL A 137 -8.95 -10.08 12.29
C VAL A 137 -7.97 -11.07 11.67
N LEU A 138 -6.78 -11.28 12.29
CA LEU A 138 -5.84 -12.31 11.82
C LEU A 138 -6.46 -13.71 11.82
N GLU A 139 -7.26 -14.04 12.84
CA GLU A 139 -8.00 -15.30 12.86
C GLU A 139 -9.03 -15.39 11.72
N CYS A 140 -9.79 -14.29 11.48
CA CYS A 140 -10.78 -14.25 10.41
C CYS A 140 -10.17 -14.44 9.01
N ILE A 141 -8.96 -13.92 8.75
CA ILE A 141 -8.31 -14.03 7.44
C ILE A 141 -7.38 -15.25 7.31
N ARG A 142 -7.22 -16.04 8.36
CA ARG A 142 -6.31 -17.21 8.37
C ARG A 142 -6.58 -18.15 7.19
N GLY A 143 -5.54 -18.48 6.42
CA GLY A 143 -5.63 -19.38 5.26
C GLY A 143 -6.21 -18.76 3.99
N LEU A 144 -6.58 -17.47 3.97
CA LEU A 144 -7.00 -16.77 2.76
C LEU A 144 -5.80 -16.26 1.91
N GLY A 145 -4.58 -16.40 2.40
CA GLY A 145 -3.41 -15.88 1.72
C GLY A 145 -3.32 -14.32 1.73
N TRP A 146 -4.08 -13.67 2.62
CA TRP A 146 -4.03 -12.21 2.73
C TRP A 146 -2.80 -11.75 3.49
N PHE A 147 -2.25 -10.62 3.08
CA PHE A 147 -1.24 -9.89 3.84
C PHE A 147 -1.89 -8.84 4.74
N VAL A 148 -1.13 -8.38 5.73
CA VAL A 148 -1.51 -7.30 6.65
C VAL A 148 -0.71 -6.06 6.30
N GLU A 149 -1.39 -4.98 5.92
CA GLU A 149 -0.78 -3.69 5.63
C GLU A 149 -0.81 -2.80 6.87
N LEU A 150 0.33 -2.25 7.24
CA LEU A 150 0.49 -1.46 8.46
C LEU A 150 0.93 -0.02 8.13
N HIS A 151 0.12 0.94 8.58
CA HIS A 151 0.40 2.36 8.45
C HIS A 151 0.48 3.02 9.83
N PHE A 152 1.65 3.55 10.17
CA PHE A 152 1.96 4.20 11.45
C PHE A 152 3.00 5.30 11.26
N GLU A 153 3.25 6.12 12.29
CA GLU A 153 4.36 7.09 12.27
C GLU A 153 5.69 6.41 12.57
N GLY A 154 6.73 6.76 11.83
CA GLY A 154 8.05 6.14 11.95
C GLY A 154 8.62 6.22 13.36
N ALA A 155 8.37 7.31 14.07
CA ALA A 155 8.78 7.47 15.48
C ALA A 155 8.22 6.38 16.41
N ALA A 156 7.15 5.67 16.03
CA ALA A 156 6.59 4.58 16.82
C ALA A 156 7.34 3.24 16.62
N LEU A 157 8.16 3.09 15.58
CA LEU A 157 8.85 1.83 15.25
C LEU A 157 9.62 1.23 16.44
N PRO A 158 10.40 1.99 17.23
CA PRO A 158 11.12 1.40 18.37
C PRO A 158 10.19 0.75 19.39
N SER A 159 9.05 1.39 19.70
CA SER A 159 8.09 0.86 20.66
C SER A 159 7.24 -0.30 20.12
N LEU A 160 7.13 -0.41 18.79
CA LEU A 160 6.38 -1.46 18.11
C LEU A 160 7.25 -2.66 17.72
N ARG A 161 8.58 -2.57 17.85
CA ARG A 161 9.56 -3.54 17.36
C ARG A 161 9.21 -4.99 17.72
N ASP A 162 9.07 -5.27 19.02
CA ASP A 162 8.88 -6.63 19.50
C ASP A 162 7.51 -7.21 19.07
N TRP A 163 6.49 -6.35 19.07
CA TRP A 163 5.17 -6.73 18.57
C TRP A 163 5.21 -7.03 17.07
N LEU A 164 5.79 -6.14 16.26
CA LEU A 164 5.94 -6.37 14.81
C LEU A 164 6.75 -7.64 14.53
N ALA A 165 7.81 -7.89 15.32
CA ALA A 165 8.59 -9.10 15.21
C ALA A 165 7.84 -10.37 15.62
N SER A 166 6.80 -10.29 16.43
CA SER A 166 5.98 -11.44 16.85
C SER A 166 4.93 -11.84 15.81
N ILE A 167 4.61 -10.96 14.84
CA ILE A 167 3.62 -11.26 13.79
C ILE A 167 4.18 -12.30 12.83
N THR A 168 3.43 -13.39 12.63
CA THR A 168 3.80 -14.49 11.73
C THR A 168 3.15 -14.37 10.34
N ALA A 169 2.07 -13.62 10.23
CA ALA A 169 1.44 -13.30 8.94
C ALA A 169 2.39 -12.47 8.06
N THR A 170 2.16 -12.45 6.75
CA THR A 170 2.85 -11.52 5.84
C THR A 170 2.45 -10.09 6.18
N VAL A 171 3.43 -9.25 6.50
CA VAL A 171 3.27 -7.84 6.86
C VAL A 171 3.83 -6.97 5.75
N VAL A 172 3.09 -5.94 5.35
CA VAL A 172 3.53 -4.88 4.44
C VAL A 172 3.56 -3.55 5.19
N ILE A 173 4.73 -2.97 5.34
CA ILE A 173 4.89 -1.66 6.00
C ILE A 173 4.77 -0.55 4.96
N ASP A 174 3.82 0.38 5.18
CA ASP A 174 3.58 1.50 4.27
C ASP A 174 4.71 2.54 4.27
N HIS A 175 4.95 3.16 3.11
CA HIS A 175 5.66 4.44 2.94
C HIS A 175 7.03 4.50 3.64
N LEU A 176 7.94 3.53 3.37
CA LEU A 176 9.28 3.44 4.00
C LEU A 176 9.21 3.48 5.54
N GLY A 177 8.12 2.92 6.12
CA GLY A 177 7.89 2.98 7.58
C GLY A 177 7.73 4.39 8.13
N ARG A 178 7.50 5.39 7.26
CA ARG A 178 7.35 6.81 7.61
C ARG A 178 8.50 7.35 8.46
N VAL A 179 9.72 6.86 8.21
CA VAL A 179 10.93 7.39 8.85
C VAL A 179 11.19 8.83 8.41
N ASP A 180 11.76 9.65 9.29
CA ASP A 180 12.08 11.07 8.99
C ASP A 180 13.46 11.19 8.32
N PRO A 181 13.55 11.55 7.02
CA PRO A 181 14.83 11.67 6.34
C PRO A 181 15.77 12.72 6.95
N SER A 182 15.24 13.72 7.64
CA SER A 182 16.04 14.78 8.26
C SER A 182 16.92 14.28 9.41
N LEU A 183 16.57 13.14 10.00
CA LEU A 183 17.31 12.51 11.10
C LEU A 183 18.44 11.58 10.62
N GLY A 184 18.59 11.40 9.31
CA GLY A 184 19.65 10.57 8.72
C GLY A 184 19.43 9.06 8.89
N LEU A 185 20.33 8.27 8.31
CA LEU A 185 20.24 6.80 8.27
C LEU A 185 20.45 6.11 9.63
N GLU A 186 21.13 6.78 10.56
CA GLU A 186 21.46 6.21 11.87
C GLU A 186 20.36 6.37 12.92
N GLN A 187 19.22 6.97 12.54
CA GLN A 187 18.07 7.09 13.43
C GLN A 187 17.55 5.72 13.87
N GLU A 188 17.12 5.62 15.13
CA GLU A 188 16.62 4.37 15.69
C GLU A 188 15.40 3.80 14.92
N PRO A 189 14.39 4.59 14.53
CA PRO A 189 13.29 4.09 13.72
C PRO A 189 13.74 3.39 12.43
N PHE A 190 14.72 3.94 11.71
CA PHE A 190 15.20 3.30 10.49
C PHE A 190 16.00 2.04 10.76
N ARG A 191 16.80 2.00 11.84
CA ARG A 191 17.49 0.76 12.26
C ARG A 191 16.50 -0.36 12.56
N VAL A 192 15.41 -0.05 13.25
CA VAL A 192 14.33 -1.02 13.51
C VAL A 192 13.64 -1.46 12.22
N LEU A 193 13.35 -0.53 11.30
CA LEU A 193 12.79 -0.89 9.98
C LEU A 193 13.71 -1.84 9.22
N MET A 194 15.01 -1.55 9.20
CA MET A 194 16.03 -2.39 8.56
C MET A 194 16.12 -3.78 9.17
N GLU A 195 16.00 -3.89 10.50
CA GLU A 195 15.96 -5.17 11.21
C GLU A 195 14.73 -5.98 10.82
N LEU A 196 13.54 -5.35 10.87
CA LEU A 196 12.27 -5.99 10.48
C LEU A 196 12.28 -6.42 9.01
N ALA A 197 12.79 -5.59 8.10
CA ALA A 197 12.85 -5.89 6.66
C ALA A 197 13.77 -7.08 6.31
N ARG A 198 14.65 -7.54 7.20
CA ARG A 198 15.41 -8.80 7.02
C ARG A 198 14.56 -10.06 7.18
N ARG A 199 13.41 -9.95 7.83
CA ARG A 199 12.52 -11.09 8.06
C ARG A 199 11.80 -11.46 6.76
N ASP A 200 11.60 -12.75 6.50
CA ASP A 200 11.01 -13.23 5.24
C ASP A 200 9.53 -12.87 5.08
N ASN A 201 8.82 -12.63 6.18
CA ASN A 201 7.43 -12.23 6.17
C ASN A 201 7.18 -10.71 6.18
N VAL A 202 8.24 -9.88 6.18
CA VAL A 202 8.10 -8.42 6.22
C VAL A 202 8.47 -7.79 4.88
N TRP A 203 7.55 -7.01 4.35
CA TRP A 203 7.64 -6.26 3.10
C TRP A 203 7.59 -4.76 3.40
N VAL A 204 8.18 -3.96 2.53
CA VAL A 204 8.15 -2.49 2.66
C VAL A 204 7.73 -1.85 1.34
N LYS A 205 6.83 -0.87 1.41
CA LYS A 205 6.46 -0.04 0.26
C LYS A 205 7.43 1.13 0.11
N LEU A 206 8.05 1.25 -1.05
CA LEU A 206 8.87 2.40 -1.49
C LEU A 206 8.01 3.57 -1.96
N SER A 207 6.83 3.75 -1.38
CA SER A 207 5.86 4.81 -1.65
C SER A 207 6.01 5.98 -0.67
N GLY A 208 5.33 7.09 -0.92
CA GLY A 208 5.25 8.22 0.00
C GLY A 208 6.55 9.03 0.13
N ALA A 209 7.47 8.94 -0.84
CA ALA A 209 8.69 9.76 -0.83
C ALA A 209 8.37 11.27 -0.78
N ASP A 210 7.30 11.69 -1.44
CA ASP A 210 6.76 13.06 -1.43
C ASP A 210 6.27 13.50 -0.04
N ARG A 211 5.77 12.54 0.76
CA ARG A 211 5.28 12.81 2.11
C ARG A 211 6.39 12.90 3.14
N LEU A 212 7.48 12.17 2.92
CA LEU A 212 8.60 12.07 3.85
C LEU A 212 9.63 13.19 3.62
N THR A 213 9.84 13.58 2.36
CA THR A 213 10.89 14.52 1.98
C THR A 213 10.74 15.90 2.64
N GLN A 214 11.87 16.45 3.07
CA GLN A 214 11.99 17.87 3.43
C GLN A 214 12.23 18.76 2.19
N ARG A 215 12.32 18.16 0.99
CA ARG A 215 12.62 18.82 -0.30
C ARG A 215 11.53 18.50 -1.34
N PRO A 216 10.35 19.12 -1.22
CA PRO A 216 9.23 18.85 -2.14
C PRO A 216 9.66 18.91 -3.61
N GLY A 217 9.18 17.96 -4.42
CA GLY A 217 9.51 17.84 -5.84
C GLY A 217 10.89 17.23 -6.14
N ARG A 218 11.80 17.09 -5.17
CA ARG A 218 13.14 16.50 -5.38
C ARG A 218 13.30 15.12 -4.75
N CYS A 219 12.88 14.94 -3.51
CA CYS A 219 12.95 13.68 -2.73
C CYS A 219 14.37 13.07 -2.63
N ASP A 220 15.43 13.88 -2.81
CA ASP A 220 16.82 13.40 -2.81
C ASP A 220 17.24 12.85 -1.44
N ASP A 221 16.64 13.38 -0.38
CA ASP A 221 16.85 12.99 1.01
C ASP A 221 16.25 11.62 1.36
N VAL A 222 15.32 11.10 0.55
CA VAL A 222 14.69 9.78 0.72
C VAL A 222 15.49 8.68 0.01
N ILE A 223 16.24 9.00 -1.04
CA ILE A 223 17.00 8.05 -1.87
C ILE A 223 17.90 7.13 -1.05
N PRO A 224 18.72 7.62 -0.09
CA PRO A 224 19.63 6.75 0.69
C PRO A 224 18.88 5.67 1.49
N PHE A 225 17.67 5.97 1.98
CA PHE A 225 16.85 5.02 2.74
C PHE A 225 16.34 3.89 1.85
N ALA A 226 15.88 4.21 0.64
CA ALA A 226 15.45 3.21 -0.33
C ALA A 226 16.62 2.31 -0.75
N HIS A 227 17.81 2.88 -1.01
CA HIS A 227 18.99 2.09 -1.39
C HIS A 227 19.40 1.10 -0.29
N ARG A 228 19.36 1.51 0.98
CA ARG A 228 19.64 0.59 2.08
C ARG A 228 18.64 -0.56 2.18
N LEU A 229 17.34 -0.30 1.91
CA LEU A 229 16.33 -1.36 1.86
C LEU A 229 16.54 -2.29 0.65
N LEU A 230 16.92 -1.75 -0.52
CA LEU A 230 17.24 -2.56 -1.71
C LEU A 230 18.42 -3.50 -1.48
N GLU A 231 19.43 -3.09 -0.71
CA GLU A 231 20.58 -3.94 -0.36
C GLU A 231 20.19 -5.18 0.46
N ILE A 232 19.20 -5.06 1.35
CA ILE A 232 18.89 -6.12 2.33
C ILE A 232 17.64 -6.94 1.97
N ALA A 233 16.68 -6.34 1.27
CA ALA A 233 15.39 -6.96 1.01
C ALA A 233 14.87 -6.75 -0.42
N PRO A 234 15.69 -6.85 -1.50
CA PRO A 234 15.29 -6.50 -2.86
C PRO A 234 14.08 -7.31 -3.36
N GLY A 235 13.86 -8.47 -2.77
CA GLY A 235 12.73 -9.33 -3.09
C GLY A 235 11.44 -9.00 -2.33
N ARG A 236 11.44 -8.08 -1.37
CA ARG A 236 10.28 -7.76 -0.53
C ARG A 236 9.99 -6.25 -0.49
N LEU A 237 10.33 -5.57 -1.58
CA LEU A 237 9.99 -4.17 -1.79
C LEU A 237 8.95 -4.07 -2.90
N VAL A 238 7.94 -3.25 -2.70
CA VAL A 238 6.91 -2.90 -3.69
C VAL A 238 6.75 -1.39 -3.72
N TRP A 239 6.05 -0.86 -4.72
CA TRP A 239 5.83 0.58 -4.87
C TRP A 239 4.35 0.89 -5.09
N GLY A 240 3.91 2.09 -4.69
CA GLY A 240 2.60 2.64 -5.00
C GLY A 240 2.64 4.16 -5.05
N SER A 241 1.72 4.74 -5.83
CA SER A 241 1.62 6.18 -6.03
C SER A 241 1.13 6.92 -4.79
N ASP A 242 0.28 6.28 -3.99
CA ASP A 242 -0.52 6.90 -2.93
C ASP A 242 -1.53 7.94 -3.48
N TRP A 243 -1.87 7.84 -4.79
CA TRP A 243 -2.92 8.65 -5.39
C TRP A 243 -4.27 8.45 -4.65
N PRO A 244 -5.10 9.46 -4.45
CA PRO A 244 -5.03 10.85 -4.89
C PRO A 244 -4.37 11.81 -3.88
N HIS A 245 -3.41 11.34 -3.08
CA HIS A 245 -2.61 12.13 -2.13
C HIS A 245 -3.46 12.82 -1.06
N THR A 246 -4.35 12.05 -0.44
CA THR A 246 -5.27 12.58 0.58
C THR A 246 -4.53 13.22 1.77
N GLY A 247 -5.17 14.22 2.41
CA GLY A 247 -4.58 14.93 3.54
C GLY A 247 -3.53 15.96 3.16
N VAL A 248 -3.34 16.27 1.87
CA VAL A 248 -2.52 17.39 1.42
C VAL A 248 -3.35 18.66 1.41
N PHE A 249 -2.85 19.73 2.05
CA PHE A 249 -3.51 21.01 2.24
C PHE A 249 -2.73 22.18 1.70
N ASP A 250 -1.47 21.97 1.35
CA ASP A 250 -0.58 22.96 0.75
C ASP A 250 -0.34 22.57 -0.71
N PRO A 251 -0.73 23.44 -1.68
CA PRO A 251 -0.52 23.16 -3.10
C PRO A 251 0.95 22.90 -3.47
N ALA A 252 1.90 23.50 -2.75
CA ALA A 252 3.33 23.29 -2.99
C ALA A 252 3.79 21.86 -2.63
N ARG A 253 3.00 21.13 -1.85
CA ARG A 253 3.26 19.73 -1.46
C ARG A 253 2.42 18.71 -2.23
N MET A 254 1.52 19.16 -3.12
CA MET A 254 0.76 18.25 -3.96
C MET A 254 1.68 17.67 -5.04
N PRO A 255 1.93 16.33 -5.03
CA PRO A 255 2.84 15.76 -6.00
C PRO A 255 2.21 15.65 -7.39
N ASP A 256 3.06 15.57 -8.39
CA ASP A 256 2.75 15.14 -9.75
C ASP A 256 3.10 13.66 -9.88
N ASP A 257 2.14 12.82 -10.24
CA ASP A 257 2.32 11.37 -10.30
C ASP A 257 3.36 10.93 -11.32
N GLY A 258 3.49 11.61 -12.47
CA GLY A 258 4.58 11.35 -13.43
C GLY A 258 5.95 11.65 -12.83
N ALA A 259 6.07 12.73 -12.04
CA ALA A 259 7.30 13.04 -11.32
C ALA A 259 7.58 12.04 -10.17
N LEU A 260 6.54 11.45 -9.55
CA LEU A 260 6.72 10.37 -8.58
C LEU A 260 7.25 9.10 -9.23
N VAL A 261 6.78 8.75 -10.43
CA VAL A 261 7.35 7.65 -11.22
C VAL A 261 8.81 7.93 -11.57
N ASP A 262 9.16 9.15 -12.00
CA ASP A 262 10.56 9.54 -12.23
C ASP A 262 11.40 9.48 -10.95
N THR A 263 10.81 9.78 -9.80
CA THR A 263 11.45 9.65 -8.49
C THR A 263 11.72 8.18 -8.16
N LEU A 264 10.78 7.28 -8.45
CA LEU A 264 11.01 5.84 -8.30
C LEU A 264 12.23 5.37 -9.09
N GLY A 265 12.44 5.85 -10.31
CA GLY A 265 13.65 5.54 -11.10
C GLY A 265 14.96 5.96 -10.42
N ARG A 266 14.93 6.97 -9.54
CA ARG A 266 16.08 7.36 -8.71
C ARG A 266 16.20 6.54 -7.42
N LEU A 267 15.05 6.14 -6.85
CA LEU A 267 15.03 5.22 -5.70
C LEU A 267 15.52 3.82 -6.08
N VAL A 268 15.23 3.38 -7.32
CA VAL A 268 15.55 2.05 -7.84
C VAL A 268 16.20 2.18 -9.20
N PRO A 269 17.48 2.60 -9.27
CA PRO A 269 18.15 2.93 -10.53
C PRO A 269 18.51 1.72 -11.41
N ASP A 270 18.58 0.53 -10.84
CA ASP A 270 18.85 -0.71 -11.58
C ASP A 270 17.57 -1.22 -12.25
N PRO A 271 17.54 -1.38 -13.61
CA PRO A 271 16.34 -1.81 -14.32
C PRO A 271 15.81 -3.19 -13.90
N SER A 272 16.68 -4.10 -13.48
CA SER A 272 16.28 -5.44 -13.03
C SER A 272 15.61 -5.38 -11.66
N LEU A 273 16.12 -4.56 -10.76
CA LEU A 273 15.49 -4.29 -9.47
C LEU A 273 14.18 -3.51 -9.64
N LEU A 274 14.13 -2.55 -10.58
CA LEU A 274 12.91 -1.82 -10.90
C LEU A 274 11.79 -2.76 -11.38
N ARG A 275 12.09 -3.67 -12.31
CA ARG A 275 11.15 -4.71 -12.72
C ARG A 275 10.71 -5.57 -11.54
N ARG A 276 11.65 -5.97 -10.69
CA ARG A 276 11.35 -6.75 -9.50
C ARG A 276 10.37 -6.01 -8.57
N VAL A 277 10.62 -4.74 -8.28
CA VAL A 277 9.77 -3.91 -7.39
C VAL A 277 8.38 -3.68 -7.98
N LEU A 278 8.29 -3.48 -9.30
CA LEU A 278 7.03 -3.12 -9.96
C LEU A 278 6.24 -4.32 -10.49
N VAL A 279 6.87 -5.47 -10.73
CA VAL A 279 6.20 -6.63 -11.36
C VAL A 279 6.34 -7.88 -10.50
N ASP A 280 7.57 -8.38 -10.37
CA ASP A 280 7.79 -9.72 -9.83
C ASP A 280 7.43 -9.83 -8.34
N ASN A 281 7.75 -8.78 -7.55
CA ASN A 281 7.45 -8.73 -6.13
C ASN A 281 5.94 -8.60 -5.84
N PRO A 282 5.17 -7.68 -6.48
CA PRO A 282 3.72 -7.65 -6.34
C PRO A 282 3.04 -8.98 -6.67
N GLU A 283 3.43 -9.63 -7.77
CA GLU A 283 2.88 -10.93 -8.15
C GLU A 283 3.17 -12.00 -7.10
N ARG A 284 4.38 -12.01 -6.53
CA ARG A 284 4.76 -12.91 -5.44
C ARG A 284 4.04 -12.60 -4.14
N LEU A 285 3.89 -11.33 -3.77
CA LEU A 285 3.14 -10.92 -2.57
C LEU A 285 1.68 -11.41 -2.63
N LEU A 286 1.10 -11.41 -3.83
CA LEU A 286 -0.30 -11.76 -4.08
C LEU A 286 -0.50 -13.24 -4.49
N ASP A 287 0.58 -14.02 -4.64
CA ASP A 287 0.56 -15.41 -5.12
C ASP A 287 -0.17 -15.59 -6.46
N ILE A 288 -0.01 -14.65 -7.38
CA ILE A 288 -0.66 -14.63 -8.70
C ILE A 288 0.31 -14.73 -9.89
N GLY A 289 1.62 -14.88 -9.63
CA GLY A 289 2.64 -15.09 -10.65
C GLY A 289 2.52 -16.43 -11.37
N PRO A 290 3.24 -16.64 -12.49
CA PRO A 290 3.31 -17.95 -13.13
C PRO A 290 3.77 -18.98 -12.10
N ARG A 291 2.89 -19.88 -11.71
CA ARG A 291 3.17 -20.88 -10.69
C ARG A 291 4.43 -21.64 -11.07
N SER A 292 5.50 -21.46 -10.30
CA SER A 292 6.58 -22.45 -10.27
C SER A 292 5.91 -23.78 -10.00
N LYS A 293 6.19 -24.79 -10.87
CA LYS A 293 5.58 -26.14 -10.91
C LYS A 293 5.04 -26.60 -9.55
N PRO A 294 3.82 -27.18 -9.51
CA PRO A 294 3.25 -27.66 -8.24
C PRO A 294 4.25 -28.61 -7.60
N SER A 295 4.50 -28.42 -6.31
CA SER A 295 5.20 -29.41 -5.50
C SER A 295 4.44 -30.74 -5.66
N PRO A 296 5.11 -31.88 -5.91
CA PRO A 296 4.43 -33.17 -6.07
C PRO A 296 3.83 -33.58 -4.74
N GLY A 297 2.52 -33.46 -4.59
CA GLY A 297 1.83 -33.93 -3.40
C GLY A 297 0.49 -33.26 -3.11
N TRP A 298 -0.42 -33.18 -4.08
CA TRP A 298 -1.86 -33.11 -3.80
C TRP A 298 -2.63 -33.75 -4.96
N ILE A 299 -2.78 -35.07 -4.88
CA ILE A 299 -3.76 -35.79 -5.70
C ILE A 299 -5.10 -35.65 -4.97
N GLY A 300 -5.90 -34.68 -5.35
CA GLY A 300 -7.30 -34.56 -4.96
C GLY A 300 -8.11 -35.58 -5.77
N VAL A 301 -8.55 -36.64 -5.13
CA VAL A 301 -9.54 -37.58 -5.68
C VAL A 301 -10.88 -36.86 -5.78
N PHE A 302 -11.29 -36.52 -6.99
CA PHE A 302 -12.69 -36.26 -7.29
C PHE A 302 -13.41 -37.64 -7.37
N VAL A 303 -14.30 -37.93 -6.41
CA VAL A 303 -15.31 -38.97 -6.54
C VAL A 303 -16.56 -38.31 -7.08
N VAL A 304 -17.09 -38.94 -8.11
CA VAL A 304 -18.30 -38.65 -8.90
C VAL A 304 -19.55 -38.48 -8.02
#